data_dbd5e7fced534c0a76fce4dc41fbefc1
#
_entry.id   dbd5e7fced534c0a76fce4dc41fbefc1
#
_cell.length_a   1.000
_cell.length_b   1.000
_cell.length_c   1.000
_cell.angle_alpha   90.00
_cell.angle_beta   90.00
_cell.angle_gamma   90.00
#
_symmetry.space_group_name_H-M   'P 1'
#
loop_
_entity.id
_entity.type
_entity.pdbx_description
1 polymer ?
#
loop_
_entity_poly.entity_id
_entity_poly.type
_entity_poly.pdbx_seq_one_letter_code
_entity_poly.pdbx_strand_id
1 'polypeptide(L)'
;GSEMCIRDRYIAADIKNRIASELPPDIEQILDYLCSIRENIKAKVEESSKRAAIFKASARRCMVLGRKLDDDELDEIIASVKENEADETKKGRVVIAGAGCGAYDLITVRALNAVKAAEVIVYDDLIDERLLEYALESCEKIYVGKRNERHSTPQQNINELLLAKANEGKYVVRLKGGDPYVFGRGAEEIQYLKAAGIETEEIPGISSAIAVPAMAGIPVTHRDVSRSFSIITGHTSGDVKDGEKTLHADIRNSAAMDGTCVYLMGLTHLKEIADTLMKEGKSENTPAAVISGGFDGTYKAVRGTLKDIVEKTAKEGIQSPAVIVTGDTVNMNI
;
A
#
# COMPACT_ATOMS: atom_id res chain seq x y z
N GLY A 1 -45.21 -11.10 -6.70
CA GLY A 1 -44.94 -9.77 -7.29
C GLY A 1 -44.65 -8.70 -6.27
N SER A 2 -45.24 -8.75 -5.07
CA SER A 2 -45.12 -7.70 -4.05
C SER A 2 -43.78 -7.75 -3.27
N GLU A 3 -43.23 -8.94 -3.02
CA GLU A 3 -41.97 -9.07 -2.28
C GLU A 3 -40.74 -8.61 -3.07
N MET A 4 -40.72 -8.84 -4.38
CA MET A 4 -39.63 -8.38 -5.24
C MET A 4 -39.58 -6.85 -5.29
N CYS A 5 -40.74 -6.21 -5.39
CA CYS A 5 -40.85 -4.72 -5.37
C CYS A 5 -40.38 -4.06 -4.07
N ILE A 6 -40.51 -4.75 -2.91
CA ILE A 6 -40.06 -4.22 -1.60
C ILE A 6 -38.53 -4.32 -1.48
N ARG A 7 -37.93 -5.45 -1.90
CA ARG A 7 -36.47 -5.63 -1.90
C ARG A 7 -35.78 -4.61 -2.83
N ASP A 8 -36.30 -4.43 -4.02
CA ASP A 8 -35.76 -3.46 -4.98
C ASP A 8 -35.80 -2.02 -4.45
N ARG A 9 -36.88 -1.65 -3.76
CA ARG A 9 -36.99 -0.32 -3.11
C ARG A 9 -35.99 -0.14 -1.97
N TYR A 10 -35.75 -1.18 -1.18
CA TYR A 10 -34.77 -1.12 -0.08
C TYR A 10 -33.35 -0.94 -0.63
N ILE A 11 -32.96 -1.74 -1.61
CA ILE A 11 -31.64 -1.63 -2.26
C ILE A 11 -31.46 -0.27 -2.92
N ALA A 12 -32.48 0.20 -3.64
CA ALA A 12 -32.43 1.52 -4.27
C ALA A 12 -32.32 2.66 -3.22
N ALA A 13 -33.02 2.55 -2.10
CA ALA A 13 -32.92 3.51 -0.99
C ALA A 13 -31.54 3.45 -0.32
N ASP A 14 -30.99 2.26 -0.09
CA ASP A 14 -29.65 2.09 0.47
C ASP A 14 -28.58 2.67 -0.44
N ILE A 15 -28.62 2.38 -1.74
CA ILE A 15 -27.71 2.95 -2.74
C ILE A 15 -27.84 4.48 -2.76
N LYS A 16 -29.07 5.02 -2.79
CA LYS A 16 -29.30 6.46 -2.73
C LYS A 16 -28.68 7.10 -1.48
N ASN A 17 -28.87 6.48 -0.32
CA ASN A 17 -28.34 6.98 0.95
C ASN A 17 -26.80 6.91 0.98
N ARG A 18 -26.20 5.85 0.45
CA ARG A 18 -24.74 5.74 0.30
C ARG A 18 -24.19 6.81 -0.63
N ILE A 19 -24.81 7.01 -1.79
CA ILE A 19 -24.41 8.09 -2.71
C ILE A 19 -24.55 9.45 -2.02
N ALA A 20 -25.65 9.68 -1.32
CA ALA A 20 -25.88 10.94 -0.61
C ALA A 20 -24.86 11.19 0.51
N SER A 21 -24.41 10.14 1.23
CA SER A 21 -23.39 10.27 2.27
C SER A 21 -21.97 10.53 1.75
N GLU A 22 -21.69 10.19 0.50
CA GLU A 22 -20.41 10.46 -0.18
C GLU A 22 -20.34 11.86 -0.79
N LEU A 23 -21.48 12.54 -0.94
CA LEU A 23 -21.55 13.86 -1.51
C LEU A 23 -21.46 14.95 -0.42
N PRO A 24 -20.82 16.10 -0.70
CA PRO A 24 -20.84 17.24 0.20
C PRO A 24 -22.29 17.66 0.52
N PRO A 25 -22.59 18.13 1.75
CA PRO A 25 -23.94 18.57 2.12
C PRO A 25 -24.50 19.61 1.18
N ASP A 26 -23.65 20.50 0.64
CA ASP A 26 -24.02 21.62 -0.23
C ASP A 26 -23.77 21.30 -1.72
N ILE A 27 -23.88 20.04 -2.14
CA ILE A 27 -23.59 19.61 -3.51
C ILE A 27 -24.43 20.38 -4.56
N GLU A 28 -25.67 20.70 -4.26
CA GLU A 28 -26.53 21.49 -5.16
C GLU A 28 -25.95 22.89 -5.40
N GLN A 29 -25.53 23.58 -4.34
CA GLN A 29 -24.89 24.91 -4.44
C GLN A 29 -23.56 24.85 -5.20
N ILE A 30 -22.79 23.74 -5.02
CA ILE A 30 -21.55 23.52 -5.78
C ILE A 30 -21.85 23.34 -7.27
N LEU A 31 -22.88 22.56 -7.63
CA LEU A 31 -23.26 22.34 -9.02
C LEU A 31 -23.76 23.63 -9.68
N ASP A 32 -24.61 24.40 -9.01
CA ASP A 32 -25.08 25.69 -9.48
C ASP A 32 -23.94 26.68 -9.71
N TYR A 33 -23.02 26.75 -8.76
CA TYR A 33 -21.79 27.53 -8.87
C TYR A 33 -20.95 27.10 -10.08
N LEU A 34 -20.69 25.82 -10.25
CA LEU A 34 -19.92 25.29 -11.38
C LEU A 34 -20.59 25.59 -12.73
N CYS A 35 -21.92 25.61 -12.78
CA CYS A 35 -22.62 26.05 -13.95
C CYS A 35 -22.43 27.55 -14.21
N SER A 36 -22.49 28.39 -13.17
CA SER A 36 -22.37 29.85 -13.28
C SER A 36 -20.99 30.32 -13.72
N ILE A 37 -19.91 29.67 -13.28
CA ILE A 37 -18.54 30.08 -13.64
C ILE A 37 -18.16 29.74 -15.08
N ARG A 38 -18.94 28.94 -15.81
CA ARG A 38 -18.61 28.53 -17.19
C ARG A 38 -18.47 29.73 -18.11
N GLU A 39 -19.39 30.69 -18.04
CA GLU A 39 -19.35 31.88 -18.89
C GLU A 39 -18.19 32.81 -18.47
N ASN A 40 -17.89 32.92 -17.18
CA ASN A 40 -16.74 33.67 -16.68
C ASN A 40 -15.41 33.08 -17.20
N ILE A 41 -15.23 31.76 -17.10
CA ILE A 41 -14.03 31.06 -17.61
C ILE A 41 -13.94 31.26 -19.14
N LYS A 42 -15.07 31.17 -19.87
CA LYS A 42 -15.10 31.33 -21.30
C LYS A 42 -14.72 32.73 -21.74
N ALA A 43 -15.11 33.75 -20.97
CA ALA A 43 -14.75 35.14 -21.22
C ALA A 43 -13.27 35.45 -20.93
N LYS A 44 -12.66 34.78 -19.94
CA LYS A 44 -11.27 34.99 -19.51
C LYS A 44 -10.24 34.13 -20.24
N VAL A 45 -10.67 33.04 -20.91
CA VAL A 45 -9.77 32.01 -21.49
C VAL A 45 -10.27 31.57 -22.85
N GLU A 46 -9.51 31.85 -23.91
CA GLU A 46 -9.89 31.53 -25.31
C GLU A 46 -9.73 30.04 -25.64
N GLU A 47 -8.73 29.38 -25.08
CA GLU A 47 -8.38 28.01 -25.41
C GLU A 47 -9.29 26.99 -24.73
N SER A 48 -9.87 26.07 -25.50
CA SER A 48 -10.84 25.08 -25.02
C SER A 48 -10.23 24.08 -24.04
N SER A 49 -8.99 23.65 -24.27
CA SER A 49 -8.23 22.73 -23.41
C SER A 49 -8.00 23.33 -22.02
N LYS A 50 -7.63 24.60 -21.96
CA LYS A 50 -7.42 25.34 -20.71
C LYS A 50 -8.73 25.57 -19.96
N ARG A 51 -9.80 25.91 -20.68
CA ARG A 51 -11.12 25.99 -20.04
C ARG A 51 -11.52 24.69 -19.37
N ALA A 52 -11.29 23.56 -20.04
CA ALA A 52 -11.56 22.24 -19.46
C ALA A 52 -10.70 21.94 -18.22
N ALA A 53 -9.41 22.31 -18.27
CA ALA A 53 -8.49 22.15 -17.15
C ALA A 53 -8.90 22.99 -15.92
N ILE A 54 -9.23 24.28 -16.13
CA ILE A 54 -9.71 25.19 -15.09
C ILE A 54 -11.00 24.65 -14.48
N PHE A 55 -11.97 24.23 -15.32
CA PHE A 55 -13.24 23.71 -14.84
C PHE A 55 -13.04 22.43 -14.00
N LYS A 56 -12.19 21.52 -14.45
CA LYS A 56 -11.85 20.29 -13.71
C LYS A 56 -11.17 20.60 -12.37
N ALA A 57 -10.24 21.55 -12.35
CA ALA A 57 -9.54 21.97 -11.12
C ALA A 57 -10.50 22.64 -10.13
N SER A 58 -11.38 23.54 -10.61
CA SER A 58 -12.40 24.19 -9.80
C SER A 58 -13.40 23.19 -9.20
N ALA A 59 -13.90 22.26 -10.00
CA ALA A 59 -14.78 21.19 -9.52
C ALA A 59 -14.13 20.33 -8.44
N ARG A 60 -12.89 19.91 -8.67
CA ARG A 60 -12.12 19.13 -7.69
C ARG A 60 -11.92 19.90 -6.38
N ARG A 61 -11.59 21.19 -6.46
CA ARG A 61 -11.39 22.05 -5.29
C ARG A 61 -12.68 22.24 -4.49
N CYS A 62 -13.82 22.48 -5.16
CA CYS A 62 -15.14 22.56 -4.53
C CYS A 62 -15.49 21.26 -3.78
N MET A 63 -15.26 20.10 -4.40
CA MET A 63 -15.54 18.80 -3.77
C MET A 63 -14.67 18.53 -2.54
N VAL A 64 -13.40 18.93 -2.58
CA VAL A 64 -12.49 18.81 -1.43
C VAL A 64 -12.87 19.74 -0.28
N LEU A 65 -13.25 20.98 -0.60
CA LEU A 65 -13.64 21.99 0.40
C LEU A 65 -15.07 21.80 0.92
N GLY A 66 -15.92 21.05 0.20
CA GLY A 66 -17.34 20.90 0.50
C GLY A 66 -18.15 22.16 0.30
N ARG A 67 -17.62 23.18 -0.43
CA ARG A 67 -18.26 24.46 -0.68
C ARG A 67 -17.88 25.02 -2.06
N LYS A 68 -18.60 26.06 -2.50
CA LYS A 68 -18.18 26.86 -3.67
C LYS A 68 -16.87 27.61 -3.39
N LEU A 69 -16.13 27.92 -4.44
CA LEU A 69 -14.95 28.79 -4.37
C LEU A 69 -15.39 30.25 -4.28
N ASP A 70 -14.55 31.07 -3.67
CA ASP A 70 -14.63 32.52 -3.83
C ASP A 70 -13.93 32.99 -5.12
N ASP A 71 -14.04 34.29 -5.41
CA ASP A 71 -13.50 34.85 -6.66
C ASP A 71 -11.98 34.79 -6.71
N ASP A 72 -11.30 34.97 -5.56
CA ASP A 72 -9.85 34.92 -5.46
C ASP A 72 -9.34 33.48 -5.70
N GLU A 73 -9.98 32.48 -5.10
CA GLU A 73 -9.67 31.06 -5.30
C GLU A 73 -9.85 30.63 -6.77
N LEU A 74 -10.88 31.16 -7.43
CA LEU A 74 -11.10 30.90 -8.87
C LEU A 74 -10.04 31.57 -9.73
N ASP A 75 -9.70 32.83 -9.42
CA ASP A 75 -8.68 33.58 -10.16
C ASP A 75 -7.28 32.98 -9.96
N GLU A 76 -6.96 32.44 -8.79
CA GLU A 76 -5.73 31.64 -8.55
C GLU A 76 -5.68 30.40 -9.46
N ILE A 77 -6.78 29.67 -9.58
CA ILE A 77 -6.84 28.51 -10.49
C ILE A 77 -6.66 28.94 -11.94
N ILE A 78 -7.32 30.02 -12.36
CA ILE A 78 -7.20 30.56 -13.72
C ILE A 78 -5.75 31.00 -13.99
N ALA A 79 -5.13 31.71 -13.05
CA ALA A 79 -3.74 32.15 -13.17
C ALA A 79 -2.79 30.95 -13.28
N SER A 80 -2.94 29.96 -12.37
CA SER A 80 -2.09 28.76 -12.37
C SER A 80 -2.16 27.97 -13.69
N VAL A 81 -3.33 27.91 -14.34
CA VAL A 81 -3.48 27.22 -15.63
C VAL A 81 -2.95 28.07 -16.78
N LYS A 82 -3.04 29.41 -16.69
CA LYS A 82 -2.47 30.34 -17.70
C LYS A 82 -0.95 30.41 -17.64
N GLU A 83 -0.39 30.48 -16.44
CA GLU A 83 1.08 30.53 -16.22
C GLU A 83 1.77 29.23 -16.64
N ASN A 84 1.06 28.11 -16.65
CA ASN A 84 1.56 26.81 -17.11
C ASN A 84 1.83 26.75 -18.63
N GLU A 85 1.67 27.84 -19.41
CA GLU A 85 2.08 27.90 -20.83
C GLU A 85 3.58 28.01 -21.04
N ALA A 86 4.33 28.42 -20.02
CA ALA A 86 5.78 28.60 -20.16
C ALA A 86 6.56 27.32 -19.89
N ASP A 87 5.91 26.25 -19.42
CA ASP A 87 6.60 25.04 -19.01
C ASP A 87 5.97 23.79 -19.65
N GLU A 88 6.35 23.53 -20.92
CA GLU A 88 6.12 22.22 -21.57
C GLU A 88 6.78 21.07 -20.82
N THR A 89 7.41 21.35 -19.68
CA THR A 89 8.14 20.41 -18.80
C THR A 89 7.48 20.19 -17.46
N LYS A 90 6.18 20.49 -17.28
CA LYS A 90 5.56 20.22 -15.98
C LYS A 90 5.59 18.72 -15.72
N LYS A 91 6.62 18.29 -15.00
CA LYS A 91 6.74 16.92 -14.51
C LYS A 91 5.50 16.58 -13.69
N GLY A 92 5.01 15.38 -13.85
CA GLY A 92 3.98 14.82 -13.00
C GLY A 92 4.50 14.57 -11.58
N ARG A 93 3.71 13.89 -10.79
CA ARG A 93 4.10 13.49 -9.42
C ARG A 93 3.96 11.99 -9.23
N VAL A 94 4.74 11.44 -8.33
CA VAL A 94 4.68 10.02 -7.99
C VAL A 94 4.33 9.85 -6.52
N VAL A 95 3.30 9.05 -6.25
CA VAL A 95 2.93 8.62 -4.90
C VAL A 95 3.30 7.16 -4.73
N ILE A 96 4.10 6.86 -3.71
CA ILE A 96 4.41 5.49 -3.31
C ILE A 96 3.45 5.13 -2.19
N ALA A 97 2.48 4.27 -2.46
CA ALA A 97 1.37 3.98 -1.54
C ALA A 97 1.38 2.52 -1.07
N GLY A 98 1.16 2.32 0.23
CA GLY A 98 0.95 1.00 0.81
C GLY A 98 -0.46 0.50 0.55
N ALA A 99 -0.56 -0.70 -0.04
CA ALA A 99 -1.81 -1.39 -0.31
C ALA A 99 -2.36 -2.16 0.90
N GLY A 100 -1.61 -2.23 2.00
CA GLY A 100 -1.92 -3.15 3.09
C GLY A 100 -1.49 -4.59 2.77
N CYS A 101 -1.92 -5.53 3.57
CA CYS A 101 -1.37 -6.89 3.61
C CYS A 101 -2.39 -7.96 3.19
N GLY A 102 -2.89 -7.90 1.97
CA GLY A 102 -3.61 -8.99 1.33
C GLY A 102 -5.13 -8.90 1.30
N ALA A 103 -5.78 -7.89 1.93
CA ALA A 103 -7.20 -7.62 1.75
C ALA A 103 -7.40 -6.19 1.26
N TYR A 104 -8.31 -6.01 0.29
CA TYR A 104 -8.56 -4.71 -0.33
C TYR A 104 -9.08 -3.65 0.65
N ASP A 105 -9.77 -4.07 1.72
CA ASP A 105 -10.33 -3.21 2.77
C ASP A 105 -9.34 -2.83 3.88
N LEU A 106 -8.13 -3.37 3.83
CA LEU A 106 -7.01 -2.98 4.70
C LEU A 106 -6.11 -1.90 4.09
N ILE A 107 -6.52 -1.31 2.99
CA ILE A 107 -5.88 -0.11 2.45
C ILE A 107 -6.26 1.12 3.29
N THR A 108 -5.34 2.06 3.44
CA THR A 108 -5.68 3.34 4.10
C THR A 108 -6.58 4.19 3.19
N VAL A 109 -7.46 5.00 3.78
CA VAL A 109 -8.33 5.91 3.02
C VAL A 109 -7.52 6.84 2.11
N ARG A 110 -6.35 7.33 2.57
CA ARG A 110 -5.47 8.16 1.75
C ARG A 110 -4.93 7.41 0.54
N ALA A 111 -4.47 6.17 0.70
CA ALA A 111 -3.98 5.34 -0.40
C ALA A 111 -5.10 5.00 -1.39
N LEU A 112 -6.31 4.69 -0.91
CA LEU A 112 -7.48 4.45 -1.77
C LEU A 112 -7.85 5.69 -2.59
N ASN A 113 -7.80 6.88 -1.98
CA ASN A 113 -8.04 8.13 -2.70
C ASN A 113 -6.97 8.41 -3.76
N ALA A 114 -5.70 8.06 -3.48
CA ALA A 114 -4.64 8.14 -4.47
C ALA A 114 -4.91 7.19 -5.66
N VAL A 115 -5.33 5.94 -5.40
CA VAL A 115 -5.72 4.97 -6.44
C VAL A 115 -6.86 5.51 -7.30
N LYS A 116 -7.92 6.06 -6.68
CA LYS A 116 -9.07 6.66 -7.40
C LYS A 116 -8.68 7.84 -8.30
N ALA A 117 -7.64 8.57 -7.94
CA ALA A 117 -7.19 9.76 -8.67
C ALA A 117 -6.04 9.48 -9.65
N ALA A 118 -5.48 8.28 -9.66
CA ALA A 118 -4.32 7.92 -10.46
C ALA A 118 -4.60 7.96 -11.97
N GLU A 119 -3.64 8.47 -12.74
CA GLU A 119 -3.60 8.34 -14.20
C GLU A 119 -2.79 7.12 -14.63
N VAL A 120 -1.83 6.72 -13.79
CA VAL A 120 -1.03 5.51 -13.97
C VAL A 120 -0.89 4.82 -12.61
N ILE A 121 -1.14 3.52 -12.54
CA ILE A 121 -0.86 2.67 -11.39
C ILE A 121 0.21 1.64 -11.78
N VAL A 122 1.31 1.62 -11.01
CA VAL A 122 2.37 0.61 -11.13
C VAL A 122 2.30 -0.30 -9.91
N TYR A 123 2.10 -1.60 -10.10
CA TYR A 123 1.80 -2.56 -9.02
C TYR A 123 2.50 -3.91 -9.19
N ASP A 124 2.57 -4.70 -8.10
CA ASP A 124 3.19 -6.04 -8.06
C ASP A 124 2.26 -7.12 -7.50
N ASP A 125 2.76 -8.34 -7.32
CA ASP A 125 2.01 -9.52 -6.89
C ASP A 125 1.43 -9.47 -5.48
N LEU A 126 1.90 -8.55 -4.63
CA LEU A 126 1.55 -8.52 -3.21
C LEU A 126 0.33 -7.65 -2.88
N ILE A 127 -0.34 -7.13 -3.89
CA ILE A 127 -1.57 -6.36 -3.72
C ILE A 127 -2.81 -7.22 -4.01
N ASP A 128 -3.94 -6.83 -3.47
CA ASP A 128 -5.23 -7.35 -3.90
C ASP A 128 -5.66 -6.62 -5.19
N GLU A 129 -5.80 -7.38 -6.28
CA GLU A 129 -6.14 -6.80 -7.60
C GLU A 129 -7.49 -6.08 -7.62
N ARG A 130 -8.40 -6.39 -6.67
CA ARG A 130 -9.68 -5.64 -6.51
C ARG A 130 -9.45 -4.15 -6.24
N LEU A 131 -8.29 -3.76 -5.71
CA LEU A 131 -7.93 -2.35 -5.55
C LEU A 131 -7.83 -1.60 -6.87
N LEU A 132 -7.50 -2.29 -7.97
CA LEU A 132 -7.40 -1.70 -9.30
C LEU A 132 -8.77 -1.33 -9.89
N GLU A 133 -9.85 -1.92 -9.36
CA GLU A 133 -11.22 -1.61 -9.79
C GLU A 133 -11.69 -0.22 -9.33
N TYR A 134 -11.06 0.33 -8.28
CA TYR A 134 -11.35 1.68 -7.79
C TYR A 134 -10.75 2.78 -8.68
N ALA A 135 -9.77 2.45 -9.52
CA ALA A 135 -9.18 3.42 -10.44
C ALA A 135 -10.14 3.75 -11.60
N LEU A 136 -9.97 4.94 -12.17
CA LEU A 136 -10.71 5.33 -13.36
C LEU A 136 -10.47 4.33 -14.50
N GLU A 137 -11.45 4.14 -15.37
CA GLU A 137 -11.33 3.28 -16.55
C GLU A 137 -10.19 3.71 -17.47
N SER A 138 -9.94 5.03 -17.55
CA SER A 138 -8.83 5.61 -18.31
C SER A 138 -7.45 5.49 -17.64
N CYS A 139 -7.37 4.96 -16.42
CA CYS A 139 -6.11 4.78 -15.71
C CYS A 139 -5.29 3.64 -16.33
N GLU A 140 -4.04 3.93 -16.70
CA GLU A 140 -3.09 2.92 -17.17
C GLU A 140 -2.62 2.06 -15.99
N LYS A 141 -2.74 0.74 -16.08
CA LYS A 141 -2.38 -0.22 -15.04
C LYS A 141 -1.18 -1.04 -15.50
N ILE A 142 -0.02 -0.84 -14.86
CA ILE A 142 1.25 -1.45 -15.24
C ILE A 142 1.70 -2.44 -14.16
N TYR A 143 1.74 -3.70 -14.52
CA TYR A 143 2.24 -4.76 -13.64
C TYR A 143 3.77 -4.87 -13.73
N VAL A 144 4.46 -4.90 -12.58
CA VAL A 144 5.91 -5.01 -12.46
C VAL A 144 6.38 -6.18 -11.58
N GLY A 145 5.47 -7.07 -11.21
CA GLY A 145 5.78 -8.27 -10.41
C GLY A 145 6.48 -9.39 -11.20
N LYS A 146 6.51 -10.57 -10.63
CA LYS A 146 7.14 -11.77 -11.21
C LYS A 146 6.13 -12.57 -12.02
N ARG A 147 5.97 -12.32 -13.31
CA ARG A 147 5.28 -13.28 -14.19
C ARG A 147 6.26 -14.35 -14.65
N ASN A 148 5.93 -15.64 -14.35
CA ASN A 148 6.68 -16.83 -14.80
C ASN A 148 8.12 -16.92 -14.28
N GLU A 149 8.29 -17.28 -13.01
CA GLU A 149 9.45 -17.93 -12.36
C GLU A 149 10.89 -17.53 -12.75
N ARG A 150 11.14 -16.73 -13.79
CA ARG A 150 12.48 -16.56 -14.33
C ARG A 150 13.12 -15.19 -14.18
N HIS A 151 12.37 -14.07 -14.10
CA HIS A 151 12.99 -12.76 -13.86
C HIS A 151 12.01 -11.80 -13.17
N SER A 152 12.34 -11.35 -11.95
CA SER A 152 11.73 -10.14 -11.38
C SER A 152 12.18 -8.94 -12.20
N THR A 153 11.27 -7.98 -12.44
CA THR A 153 11.66 -6.69 -12.99
C THR A 153 12.73 -6.07 -12.10
N PRO A 154 13.95 -5.79 -12.61
CA PRO A 154 14.99 -5.18 -11.79
C PRO A 154 14.49 -3.87 -11.19
N GLN A 155 14.89 -3.54 -9.95
CA GLN A 155 14.45 -2.31 -9.29
C GLN A 155 14.79 -1.06 -10.13
N GLN A 156 15.91 -1.08 -10.81
CA GLN A 156 16.30 0.00 -11.71
C GLN A 156 15.25 0.27 -12.80
N ASN A 157 14.74 -0.79 -13.43
CA ASN A 157 13.70 -0.66 -14.48
C ASN A 157 12.39 -0.11 -13.91
N ILE A 158 12.03 -0.46 -12.65
CA ILE A 158 10.85 0.11 -11.99
C ILE A 158 11.06 1.60 -11.76
N ASN A 159 12.22 2.00 -11.26
CA ASN A 159 12.56 3.40 -11.02
C ASN A 159 12.52 4.22 -12.34
N GLU A 160 13.08 3.67 -13.41
CA GLU A 160 13.07 4.30 -14.75
C GLU A 160 11.64 4.42 -15.31
N LEU A 161 10.80 3.39 -15.12
CA LEU A 161 9.40 3.43 -15.52
C LEU A 161 8.64 4.54 -14.79
N LEU A 162 8.77 4.62 -13.45
CA LEU A 162 8.13 5.66 -12.64
C LEU A 162 8.57 7.05 -13.09
N LEU A 163 9.86 7.24 -13.33
CA LEU A 163 10.42 8.49 -13.84
C LEU A 163 9.89 8.85 -15.23
N ALA A 164 9.84 7.88 -16.15
CA ALA A 164 9.32 8.10 -17.49
C ALA A 164 7.85 8.57 -17.45
N LYS A 165 7.00 7.89 -16.66
CA LYS A 165 5.59 8.27 -16.53
C LYS A 165 5.40 9.63 -15.85
N ALA A 166 6.23 9.97 -14.88
CA ALA A 166 6.23 11.31 -14.28
C ALA A 166 6.69 12.38 -15.27
N ASN A 167 7.69 12.12 -16.11
CA ASN A 167 8.12 13.05 -17.15
C ASN A 167 7.05 13.28 -18.25
N GLU A 168 6.11 12.32 -18.43
CA GLU A 168 4.91 12.50 -19.26
C GLU A 168 3.86 13.44 -18.60
N GLY A 169 4.16 14.03 -17.44
CA GLY A 169 3.24 14.90 -16.68
C GLY A 169 2.16 14.13 -15.90
N LYS A 170 2.27 12.81 -15.76
CA LYS A 170 1.25 11.95 -15.16
C LYS A 170 1.26 11.96 -13.64
N TYR A 171 0.06 11.79 -13.05
CA TYR A 171 -0.10 11.42 -11.65
C TYR A 171 0.04 9.89 -11.51
N VAL A 172 1.20 9.47 -11.03
CA VAL A 172 1.57 8.07 -10.93
C VAL A 172 1.41 7.58 -9.49
N VAL A 173 0.75 6.45 -9.31
CA VAL A 173 0.68 5.74 -8.02
C VAL A 173 1.44 4.42 -8.14
N ARG A 174 2.53 4.29 -7.39
CA ARG A 174 3.21 3.01 -7.17
C ARG A 174 2.54 2.32 -5.98
N LEU A 175 1.72 1.31 -6.24
CA LEU A 175 0.99 0.56 -5.22
C LEU A 175 1.82 -0.65 -4.80
N LYS A 176 2.15 -0.75 -3.50
CA LYS A 176 3.06 -1.75 -2.92
C LYS A 176 2.36 -2.54 -1.83
N GLY A 177 2.53 -3.85 -1.81
CA GLY A 177 2.01 -4.68 -0.71
C GLY A 177 2.59 -4.27 0.66
N GLY A 178 1.75 -4.28 1.70
CA GLY A 178 2.12 -3.86 3.04
C GLY A 178 2.34 -2.36 3.16
N ASP A 179 3.45 -1.99 3.80
CA ASP A 179 3.94 -0.62 3.95
C ASP A 179 5.18 -0.41 3.06
N PRO A 180 5.27 0.68 2.29
CA PRO A 180 6.38 0.92 1.37
C PRO A 180 7.76 1.00 2.03
N TYR A 181 7.82 1.43 3.29
CA TYR A 181 9.07 1.63 4.03
C TYR A 181 9.46 0.42 4.89
N VAL A 182 8.59 -0.59 5.01
CA VAL A 182 8.91 -1.83 5.74
C VAL A 182 9.38 -2.90 4.75
N PHE A 183 10.67 -2.93 4.48
CA PHE A 183 11.36 -3.81 3.51
C PHE A 183 10.79 -3.75 2.08
N GLY A 184 10.02 -2.71 1.77
CA GLY A 184 9.38 -2.51 0.48
C GLY A 184 10.23 -1.73 -0.53
N ARG A 185 11.42 -1.23 -0.17
CA ARG A 185 12.30 -0.39 -1.00
C ARG A 185 11.69 0.94 -1.45
N GLY A 186 10.56 1.36 -0.87
CA GLY A 186 9.89 2.62 -1.23
C GLY A 186 10.78 3.85 -1.04
N ALA A 187 11.65 3.84 -0.03
CA ALA A 187 12.61 4.91 0.19
C ALA A 187 13.63 5.06 -0.96
N GLU A 188 14.10 3.94 -1.53
CA GLU A 188 15.00 3.94 -2.69
C GLU A 188 14.30 4.51 -3.93
N GLU A 189 13.04 4.14 -4.17
CA GLU A 189 12.21 4.67 -5.25
C GLU A 189 12.04 6.19 -5.12
N ILE A 190 11.71 6.69 -3.91
CA ILE A 190 11.58 8.12 -3.64
C ILE A 190 12.91 8.87 -3.82
N GLN A 191 14.01 8.33 -3.31
CA GLN A 191 15.33 8.95 -3.46
C GLN A 191 15.71 9.11 -4.92
N TYR A 192 15.48 8.07 -5.73
CA TYR A 192 15.75 8.11 -7.16
C TYR A 192 14.92 9.19 -7.88
N LEU A 193 13.63 9.24 -7.61
CA LEU A 193 12.70 10.20 -8.22
C LEU A 193 12.99 11.65 -7.78
N LYS A 194 13.28 11.88 -6.49
CA LYS A 194 13.66 13.20 -5.97
C LYS A 194 14.97 13.70 -6.60
N ALA A 195 15.95 12.82 -6.79
CA ALA A 195 17.22 13.18 -7.48
C ALA A 195 16.97 13.63 -8.92
N ALA A 196 15.91 13.12 -9.57
CA ALA A 196 15.47 13.55 -10.90
C ALA A 196 14.53 14.78 -10.88
N GLY A 197 14.27 15.38 -9.72
CA GLY A 197 13.41 16.56 -9.57
C GLY A 197 11.92 16.25 -9.74
N ILE A 198 11.47 15.03 -9.39
CA ILE A 198 10.05 14.66 -9.37
C ILE A 198 9.48 14.92 -7.99
N GLU A 199 8.29 15.52 -7.93
CA GLU A 199 7.50 15.62 -6.71
C GLU A 199 7.06 14.22 -6.28
N THR A 200 7.34 13.86 -5.01
CA THR A 200 7.03 12.54 -4.47
C THR A 200 6.35 12.64 -3.12
N GLU A 201 5.42 11.73 -2.88
CA GLU A 201 4.75 11.53 -1.59
C GLU A 201 4.82 10.04 -1.23
N GLU A 202 4.95 9.73 0.06
CA GLU A 202 4.76 8.40 0.60
C GLU A 202 3.44 8.34 1.37
N ILE A 203 2.68 7.26 1.18
CA ILE A 203 1.47 6.98 1.93
C ILE A 203 1.63 5.63 2.63
N PRO A 204 1.65 5.61 3.99
CA PRO A 204 1.82 4.38 4.74
C PRO A 204 0.72 3.35 4.46
N GLY A 205 1.07 2.09 4.61
CA GLY A 205 0.15 0.97 4.57
C GLY A 205 0.23 0.10 5.83
N ILE A 206 -0.72 -0.80 6.02
CA ILE A 206 -0.69 -1.76 7.12
C ILE A 206 0.35 -2.84 6.79
N SER A 207 1.45 -2.87 7.54
CA SER A 207 2.51 -3.86 7.36
C SER A 207 2.05 -5.27 7.73
N SER A 208 2.44 -6.26 6.92
CA SER A 208 2.25 -7.68 7.22
C SER A 208 2.89 -8.12 8.54
N ALA A 209 3.94 -7.43 8.99
CA ALA A 209 4.59 -7.70 10.27
C ALA A 209 3.66 -7.52 11.47
N ILE A 210 2.60 -6.73 11.35
CA ILE A 210 1.62 -6.47 12.41
C ILE A 210 0.33 -7.21 12.11
N ALA A 211 -0.16 -7.08 10.90
CA ALA A 211 -1.50 -7.55 10.55
C ALA A 211 -1.59 -9.08 10.42
N VAL A 212 -0.58 -9.73 9.86
CA VAL A 212 -0.59 -11.21 9.70
C VAL A 212 -0.56 -11.94 11.04
N PRO A 213 0.29 -11.58 12.03
CA PRO A 213 0.18 -12.13 13.38
C PRO A 213 -1.19 -11.87 14.03
N ALA A 214 -1.73 -10.65 13.90
CA ALA A 214 -3.04 -10.30 14.46
C ALA A 214 -4.17 -11.16 13.87
N MET A 215 -4.16 -11.42 12.57
CA MET A 215 -5.10 -12.32 11.90
C MET A 215 -5.09 -13.74 12.50
N ALA A 216 -3.93 -14.20 12.94
CA ALA A 216 -3.78 -15.51 13.60
C ALA A 216 -4.01 -15.45 15.12
N GLY A 217 -4.52 -14.34 15.67
CA GLY A 217 -4.74 -14.17 17.12
C GLY A 217 -3.42 -14.08 17.92
N ILE A 218 -2.35 -13.59 17.29
CA ILE A 218 -1.04 -13.39 17.93
C ILE A 218 -0.77 -11.89 18.01
N PRO A 219 -0.93 -11.24 19.16
CA PRO A 219 -0.55 -9.84 19.33
C PRO A 219 0.98 -9.72 19.32
N VAL A 220 1.53 -8.77 18.59
CA VAL A 220 3.00 -8.55 18.58
C VAL A 220 3.50 -7.91 19.87
N THR A 221 2.62 -7.31 20.67
CA THR A 221 2.90 -6.80 22.02
C THR A 221 1.78 -7.14 22.98
N HIS A 222 2.12 -7.36 24.26
CA HIS A 222 1.16 -7.52 25.35
C HIS A 222 1.78 -7.03 26.65
N ARG A 223 1.03 -6.28 27.46
CA ARG A 223 1.53 -5.60 28.67
C ARG A 223 2.33 -6.52 29.60
N ASP A 224 1.83 -7.73 29.82
CA ASP A 224 2.38 -8.67 30.81
C ASP A 224 3.29 -9.75 30.19
N VAL A 225 3.40 -9.81 28.85
CA VAL A 225 4.11 -10.86 28.12
C VAL A 225 5.26 -10.29 27.28
N SER A 226 5.00 -9.27 26.48
CA SER A 226 5.99 -8.70 25.57
C SER A 226 5.79 -7.20 25.43
N ARG A 227 6.73 -6.41 25.94
CA ARG A 227 6.70 -4.94 25.90
C ARG A 227 7.40 -4.35 24.68
N SER A 228 8.03 -5.18 23.88
CA SER A 228 8.74 -4.80 22.67
C SER A 228 8.51 -5.80 21.56
N PHE A 229 8.63 -5.37 20.32
CA PHE A 229 8.73 -6.27 19.19
C PHE A 229 9.73 -5.73 18.17
N SER A 230 10.34 -6.65 17.42
CA SER A 230 11.31 -6.33 16.37
C SER A 230 10.89 -6.95 15.07
N ILE A 231 11.07 -6.19 13.98
CA ILE A 231 10.80 -6.65 12.61
C ILE A 231 12.13 -6.83 11.90
N ILE A 232 12.37 -8.03 11.38
CA ILE A 232 13.67 -8.44 10.82
C ILE A 232 13.41 -9.04 9.44
N THR A 233 14.31 -8.77 8.48
CA THR A 233 14.28 -9.48 7.21
C THR A 233 14.93 -10.85 7.36
N GLY A 234 14.22 -11.90 6.94
CA GLY A 234 14.78 -13.25 6.83
C GLY A 234 15.49 -13.49 5.50
N HIS A 235 15.54 -12.48 4.63
CA HIS A 235 16.24 -12.58 3.35
C HIS A 235 17.74 -12.40 3.54
N THR A 236 18.52 -13.43 3.18
CA THR A 236 19.97 -13.38 3.18
C THR A 236 20.46 -12.81 1.86
N SER A 237 20.63 -11.50 1.75
CA SER A 237 21.42 -10.94 0.65
C SER A 237 22.88 -11.11 1.00
N GLY A 238 23.46 -12.11 0.41
CA GLY A 238 24.83 -12.53 0.37
C GLY A 238 25.95 -11.58 0.80
N ASP A 239 26.10 -11.31 2.08
CA ASP A 239 27.40 -10.99 2.63
C ASP A 239 28.19 -12.31 2.73
N VAL A 240 28.91 -12.62 1.66
CA VAL A 240 29.90 -13.71 1.69
C VAL A 240 31.13 -13.18 2.43
N LYS A 241 31.22 -13.41 3.75
CA LYS A 241 32.46 -13.37 4.48
C LYS A 241 33.00 -14.81 4.53
N ASP A 242 34.21 -14.99 4.03
CA ASP A 242 34.98 -16.26 4.09
C ASP A 242 34.34 -17.46 3.36
N GLY A 243 33.57 -17.24 2.28
CA GLY A 243 33.04 -18.33 1.44
C GLY A 243 31.75 -19.00 1.98
N GLU A 244 31.29 -18.65 3.16
CA GLU A 244 30.00 -19.11 3.71
C GLU A 244 28.95 -18.03 3.61
N LYS A 245 27.77 -18.38 3.07
CA LYS A 245 26.56 -17.55 3.17
C LYS A 245 26.12 -17.53 4.63
N THR A 246 26.51 -16.50 5.37
CA THR A 246 26.04 -16.32 6.74
C THR A 246 24.73 -15.57 6.76
N LEU A 247 23.79 -16.02 7.59
CA LEU A 247 22.60 -15.24 7.96
C LEU A 247 23.05 -13.87 8.48
N HIS A 248 22.27 -12.84 8.13
CA HIS A 248 22.52 -11.47 8.58
C HIS A 248 22.78 -11.42 10.08
N ALA A 249 23.71 -10.55 10.48
CA ALA A 249 24.01 -10.29 11.90
C ALA A 249 22.74 -9.99 12.71
N ASP A 250 21.74 -9.37 12.07
CA ASP A 250 20.46 -9.03 12.71
C ASP A 250 19.67 -10.26 13.18
N ILE A 251 19.71 -11.37 12.44
CA ILE A 251 19.06 -12.62 12.86
C ILE A 251 19.80 -13.22 14.07
N ARG A 252 21.13 -13.21 14.06
CA ARG A 252 21.93 -13.66 15.22
C ARG A 252 21.66 -12.79 16.45
N ASN A 253 21.68 -11.47 16.26
CA ASN A 253 21.44 -10.50 17.34
C ASN A 253 20.02 -10.63 17.92
N SER A 254 19.05 -11.05 17.11
CA SER A 254 17.69 -11.23 17.59
C SER A 254 17.51 -12.39 18.58
N ALA A 255 18.48 -13.29 18.67
CA ALA A 255 18.48 -14.33 19.71
C ALA A 255 18.54 -13.75 21.13
N ALA A 256 19.26 -12.64 21.32
CA ALA A 256 19.38 -11.94 22.59
C ALA A 256 18.23 -10.94 22.87
N MET A 257 17.34 -10.72 21.90
CA MET A 257 16.24 -9.78 22.08
C MET A 257 15.14 -10.40 22.95
N ASP A 258 14.76 -9.68 24.00
CA ASP A 258 13.53 -9.94 24.73
C ASP A 258 12.32 -9.41 23.93
N GLY A 259 11.18 -10.13 24.06
CA GLY A 259 9.97 -9.73 23.37
C GLY A 259 9.70 -10.54 22.10
N THR A 260 8.84 -9.99 21.24
CA THR A 260 8.39 -10.67 20.02
C THR A 260 9.29 -10.31 18.84
N CYS A 261 9.77 -11.30 18.11
CA CYS A 261 10.47 -11.07 16.84
C CYS A 261 9.59 -11.55 15.67
N VAL A 262 9.47 -10.70 14.65
CA VAL A 262 8.72 -10.97 13.42
C VAL A 262 9.68 -10.97 12.24
N TYR A 263 9.78 -12.10 11.54
CA TYR A 263 10.68 -12.23 10.39
C TYR A 263 9.84 -12.23 9.10
N LEU A 264 10.12 -11.26 8.25
CA LEU A 264 9.53 -11.16 6.91
C LEU A 264 10.48 -11.78 5.88
N MET A 265 9.92 -12.33 4.79
CA MET A 265 10.68 -12.96 3.70
C MET A 265 11.60 -14.12 4.15
N GLY A 266 11.27 -14.76 5.29
CA GLY A 266 12.12 -15.77 5.91
C GLY A 266 11.75 -17.24 5.67
N LEU A 267 10.63 -17.53 4.98
CA LEU A 267 10.11 -18.90 4.91
C LEU A 267 11.10 -19.90 4.32
N THR A 268 11.80 -19.53 3.24
CA THR A 268 12.82 -20.38 2.60
C THR A 268 14.04 -20.61 3.48
N HIS A 269 14.27 -19.77 4.49
CA HIS A 269 15.35 -19.82 5.45
C HIS A 269 14.89 -20.18 6.87
N LEU A 270 13.63 -20.68 7.02
CA LEU A 270 13.05 -20.98 8.33
C LEU A 270 13.95 -21.88 9.18
N LYS A 271 14.51 -22.93 8.57
CA LYS A 271 15.42 -23.85 9.27
C LYS A 271 16.68 -23.14 9.74
N GLU A 272 17.31 -22.36 8.86
CA GLU A 272 18.53 -21.62 9.19
C GLU A 272 18.27 -20.57 10.28
N ILE A 273 17.10 -19.90 10.25
CA ILE A 273 16.68 -18.94 11.28
C ILE A 273 16.53 -19.65 12.62
N ALA A 274 15.78 -20.76 12.68
CA ALA A 274 15.54 -21.50 13.91
C ALA A 274 16.86 -22.05 14.50
N ASP A 275 17.69 -22.69 13.67
CA ASP A 275 18.99 -23.23 14.09
C ASP A 275 19.93 -22.13 14.60
N THR A 276 19.95 -20.97 13.92
CA THR A 276 20.79 -19.84 14.34
C THR A 276 20.34 -19.28 15.68
N LEU A 277 19.04 -19.07 15.87
CA LEU A 277 18.50 -18.56 17.13
C LEU A 277 18.84 -19.48 18.30
N MET A 278 18.72 -20.80 18.12
CA MET A 278 19.08 -21.78 19.15
C MET A 278 20.57 -21.80 19.39
N LYS A 279 21.41 -21.74 18.35
CA LYS A 279 22.89 -21.70 18.46
C LYS A 279 23.37 -20.47 19.22
N GLU A 280 22.72 -19.34 19.03
CA GLU A 280 23.00 -18.05 19.70
C GLU A 280 22.37 -17.97 21.11
N GLY A 281 21.83 -19.06 21.63
CA GLY A 281 21.40 -19.17 23.02
C GLY A 281 19.90 -19.01 23.30
N LYS A 282 19.07 -18.82 22.28
CA LYS A 282 17.61 -18.81 22.47
C LYS A 282 17.12 -20.22 22.77
N SER A 283 16.23 -20.39 23.76
CA SER A 283 15.70 -21.69 24.16
C SER A 283 15.05 -22.42 22.98
N GLU A 284 15.31 -23.71 22.83
CA GLU A 284 14.64 -24.59 21.86
C GLU A 284 13.10 -24.61 22.06
N ASN A 285 12.65 -24.33 23.29
CA ASN A 285 11.23 -24.25 23.65
C ASN A 285 10.61 -22.86 23.45
N THR A 286 11.37 -21.89 22.90
CA THR A 286 10.82 -20.57 22.55
C THR A 286 9.66 -20.75 21.59
N PRO A 287 8.45 -20.20 21.91
CA PRO A 287 7.30 -20.31 21.05
C PRO A 287 7.57 -19.69 19.67
N ALA A 288 7.12 -20.36 18.63
CA ALA A 288 7.25 -19.92 17.24
C ALA A 288 5.98 -20.20 16.44
N ALA A 289 5.67 -19.31 15.49
CA ALA A 289 4.57 -19.49 14.56
C ALA A 289 5.00 -19.13 13.13
N VAL A 290 4.41 -19.81 12.16
CA VAL A 290 4.52 -19.46 10.74
C VAL A 290 3.10 -19.29 10.19
N ILE A 291 2.84 -18.13 9.59
CA ILE A 291 1.52 -17.73 9.14
C ILE A 291 1.60 -17.34 7.67
N SER A 292 0.78 -17.94 6.81
CA SER A 292 0.68 -17.61 5.39
C SER A 292 -0.76 -17.41 4.97
N GLY A 293 -0.96 -16.71 3.83
CA GLY A 293 -2.28 -16.40 3.28
C GLY A 293 -2.75 -15.01 3.63
N GLY A 294 -3.98 -14.70 3.22
CA GLY A 294 -4.58 -13.39 3.31
C GLY A 294 -5.76 -13.32 4.27
N PHE A 295 -6.36 -12.14 4.35
CA PHE A 295 -7.54 -11.84 5.18
C PHE A 295 -8.88 -12.33 4.57
N ASP A 296 -8.82 -13.10 3.50
CA ASP A 296 -9.98 -13.71 2.83
C ASP A 296 -10.50 -14.98 3.53
N GLY A 297 -9.94 -15.33 4.69
CA GLY A 297 -10.27 -16.54 5.45
C GLY A 297 -9.48 -17.76 5.04
N THR A 298 -8.58 -17.66 4.06
CA THR A 298 -7.77 -18.78 3.56
C THR A 298 -6.39 -18.88 4.22
N TYR A 299 -6.12 -18.12 5.28
CA TYR A 299 -4.84 -18.16 5.95
C TYR A 299 -4.59 -19.51 6.63
N LYS A 300 -3.31 -19.91 6.66
CA LYS A 300 -2.83 -21.04 7.43
C LYS A 300 -1.87 -20.56 8.50
N ALA A 301 -2.02 -21.05 9.72
CA ALA A 301 -1.12 -20.74 10.81
C ALA A 301 -0.64 -22.03 11.49
N VAL A 302 0.66 -22.17 11.62
CA VAL A 302 1.31 -23.28 12.35
C VAL A 302 1.96 -22.71 13.59
N ARG A 303 1.70 -23.31 14.75
CA ARG A 303 2.31 -22.96 16.03
C ARG A 303 3.15 -24.11 16.57
N GLY A 304 4.26 -23.79 17.15
CA GLY A 304 5.19 -24.74 17.76
C GLY A 304 6.24 -24.02 18.59
N THR A 305 7.42 -24.59 18.61
CA THR A 305 8.62 -24.03 19.24
C THR A 305 9.75 -23.96 18.20
N LEU A 306 10.85 -23.29 18.50
CA LEU A 306 12.01 -23.28 17.60
C LEU A 306 12.49 -24.70 17.25
N LYS A 307 12.32 -25.67 18.16
CA LYS A 307 12.69 -27.06 17.96
C LYS A 307 11.89 -27.77 16.88
N ASP A 308 10.57 -27.53 16.79
CA ASP A 308 9.65 -28.32 15.96
C ASP A 308 8.94 -27.53 14.86
N ILE A 309 9.08 -26.21 14.83
CA ILE A 309 8.36 -25.35 13.88
C ILE A 309 8.69 -25.67 12.42
N VAL A 310 9.93 -26.07 12.13
CA VAL A 310 10.37 -26.40 10.76
C VAL A 310 9.62 -27.62 10.24
N GLU A 311 9.58 -28.71 11.04
CA GLU A 311 8.87 -29.93 10.68
C GLU A 311 7.37 -29.69 10.54
N LYS A 312 6.78 -29.00 11.51
CA LYS A 312 5.34 -28.67 11.50
C LYS A 312 4.95 -27.83 10.28
N THR A 313 5.77 -26.83 9.93
CA THR A 313 5.54 -25.98 8.76
C THR A 313 5.59 -26.77 7.46
N ALA A 314 6.55 -27.68 7.33
CA ALA A 314 6.67 -28.57 6.17
C ALA A 314 5.47 -29.51 6.07
N LYS A 315 5.01 -30.10 7.18
CA LYS A 315 3.87 -31.01 7.22
C LYS A 315 2.56 -30.35 6.79
N GLU A 316 2.34 -29.09 7.20
CA GLU A 316 1.13 -28.32 6.84
C GLU A 316 1.24 -27.68 5.45
N GLY A 317 2.38 -27.81 4.78
CA GLY A 317 2.57 -27.31 3.42
C GLY A 317 2.39 -25.79 3.31
N ILE A 318 2.94 -25.05 4.30
CA ILE A 318 2.91 -23.58 4.28
C ILE A 318 3.75 -23.07 3.09
N GLN A 319 3.21 -22.11 2.37
CA GLN A 319 3.85 -21.49 1.21
C GLN A 319 4.01 -19.97 1.37
N SER A 320 4.91 -19.39 0.59
CA SER A 320 5.07 -17.94 0.50
C SER A 320 3.88 -17.28 -0.20
N PRO A 321 3.52 -16.04 0.19
CA PRO A 321 4.15 -15.25 1.25
C PRO A 321 3.79 -15.72 2.66
N ALA A 322 4.75 -15.67 3.59
CA ALA A 322 4.54 -16.06 4.97
C ALA A 322 5.33 -15.19 5.94
N VAL A 323 4.82 -15.06 7.16
CA VAL A 323 5.44 -14.34 8.27
C VAL A 323 5.81 -15.34 9.35
N ILE A 324 7.02 -15.24 9.90
CA ILE A 324 7.50 -16.03 11.03
C ILE A 324 7.44 -15.15 12.28
N VAL A 325 6.92 -15.67 13.38
CA VAL A 325 6.84 -14.97 14.67
C VAL A 325 7.49 -15.83 15.74
N THR A 326 8.35 -15.25 16.58
CA THR A 326 8.94 -15.94 17.74
C THR A 326 8.77 -15.11 19.00
N GLY A 327 8.54 -15.77 20.13
CA GLY A 327 8.35 -15.15 21.44
C GLY A 327 7.05 -15.60 22.13
N ASP A 328 6.92 -15.23 23.40
CA ASP A 328 5.84 -15.74 24.28
C ASP A 328 4.43 -15.35 23.84
N THR A 329 4.29 -14.27 23.06
CA THR A 329 2.99 -13.84 22.50
C THR A 329 2.40 -14.88 21.54
N VAL A 330 3.20 -15.76 20.96
CA VAL A 330 2.73 -16.86 20.10
C VAL A 330 1.78 -17.81 20.83
N ASN A 331 1.96 -17.99 22.14
CA ASN A 331 1.10 -18.84 22.97
C ASN A 331 -0.22 -18.19 23.33
N MET A 332 -0.37 -16.89 23.07
CA MET A 332 -1.64 -16.20 23.24
C MET A 332 -2.59 -16.58 22.12
N ASN A 333 -3.84 -16.80 22.46
CA ASN A 333 -4.91 -17.07 21.51
C ASN A 333 -6.06 -16.12 21.85
N ILE A 334 -6.10 -15.01 21.16
CA ILE A 334 -7.05 -13.92 21.41
C ILE A 334 -8.09 -13.86 20.30
#